data_927acf99661e078c236a7fabaaf089b5
#
_entry.id   927acf99661e078c236a7fabaaf089b5
#
_cell.length_a   1.000
_cell.length_b   1.000
_cell.length_c   1.000
_cell.angle_alpha   90.00
_cell.angle_beta   90.00
_cell.angle_gamma   90.00
#
_symmetry.space_group_name_H-M   'P 1'
#
loop_
_entity.id
_entity.type
_entity.pdbx_description
1 polymer ?
#
loop_
_entity_poly.entity_id
_entity_poly.type
_entity_poly.pdbx_seq_one_letter_code
_entity_poly.pdbx_strand_id
1 'polypeptide(L)'
;MSDALHGYVDQLIINNYCRDMKLHDNIKEIYDYAKAHEEEFQDVELLVQMRYMDAVLTNRAGSAPNKQNDRKIIRETCLMPYTDMFIFPDGRMGICCCDNFEKSTLADLNVTPLKEAWNSAAYQNLRQAIRKSRAGYDFCKYCDFIDAGLRMDMVDDTLKNKAANHGARQSLFRK
;
A
#
# COMPACT_ATOMS: atom_id res chain seq x y z
N MET A 1 19.07 -10.81 -11.89
CA MET A 1 18.06 -10.17 -11.01
C MET A 1 17.88 -10.97 -9.73
N SER A 2 17.96 -12.31 -9.78
CA SER A 2 17.87 -13.20 -8.62
C SER A 2 18.90 -12.90 -7.53
N ASP A 3 20.18 -12.79 -7.88
CA ASP A 3 21.27 -12.63 -6.90
C ASP A 3 21.16 -11.36 -6.06
N ALA A 4 20.64 -10.27 -6.63
CA ALA A 4 20.49 -8.99 -5.93
C ALA A 4 19.32 -8.98 -4.94
N LEU A 5 18.34 -9.86 -5.10
CA LEU A 5 17.12 -9.92 -4.28
C LEU A 5 17.08 -11.16 -3.37
N HIS A 6 18.01 -12.10 -3.56
CA HIS A 6 18.04 -13.34 -2.81
C HIS A 6 18.16 -13.08 -1.29
N GLY A 7 17.23 -13.62 -0.52
CA GLY A 7 17.15 -13.43 0.93
C GLY A 7 16.60 -12.09 1.42
N TYR A 8 16.21 -11.18 0.49
CA TYR A 8 15.62 -9.87 0.81
C TYR A 8 14.16 -9.71 0.39
N VAL A 9 13.68 -10.63 -0.45
CA VAL A 9 12.32 -10.57 -0.99
C VAL A 9 11.64 -11.92 -0.77
N ASP A 10 10.51 -11.92 -0.08
CA ASP A 10 9.69 -13.10 0.16
C ASP A 10 8.66 -13.30 -0.96
N GLN A 11 8.21 -12.20 -1.60
CA GLN A 11 7.17 -12.23 -2.60
C GLN A 11 7.40 -11.20 -3.70
N LEU A 12 7.23 -11.61 -4.95
CA LEU A 12 7.23 -10.75 -6.12
C LEU A 12 5.84 -10.75 -6.76
N ILE A 13 5.18 -9.60 -6.79
CA ILE A 13 3.86 -9.45 -7.40
C ILE A 13 3.95 -8.68 -8.70
N ILE A 14 3.55 -9.31 -9.79
CA ILE A 14 3.45 -8.69 -11.11
C ILE A 14 1.98 -8.35 -11.40
N ASN A 15 1.66 -7.07 -11.59
CA ASN A 15 0.32 -6.66 -11.97
C ASN A 15 0.17 -6.65 -13.49
N ASN A 16 -0.69 -7.50 -14.02
CA ASN A 16 -1.06 -7.54 -15.43
C ASN A 16 -2.38 -6.80 -15.65
N TYR A 17 -2.32 -5.58 -16.17
CA TYR A 17 -3.50 -4.79 -16.49
C TYR A 17 -4.00 -5.17 -17.90
N CYS A 18 -5.16 -5.78 -18.02
CA CYS A 18 -5.69 -6.32 -19.26
C CYS A 18 -7.20 -6.07 -19.41
N ARG A 19 -7.72 -6.19 -20.63
CA ARG A 19 -9.16 -6.13 -20.91
C ARG A 19 -9.76 -7.52 -21.16
N ASP A 20 -8.97 -8.44 -21.63
CA ASP A 20 -9.39 -9.77 -22.11
C ASP A 20 -8.89 -10.92 -21.20
N MET A 21 -8.39 -10.60 -20.01
CA MET A 21 -7.83 -11.55 -19.06
C MET A 21 -6.65 -12.36 -19.61
N LYS A 22 -5.93 -11.82 -20.59
CA LYS A 22 -4.69 -12.42 -21.10
C LYS A 22 -3.47 -11.73 -20.50
N LEU A 23 -2.41 -12.50 -20.37
CA LEU A 23 -1.11 -11.94 -20.03
C LEU A 23 -0.55 -11.12 -21.20
N HIS A 24 0.00 -9.97 -20.90
CA HIS A 24 0.83 -9.25 -21.86
C HIS A 24 2.10 -10.04 -22.17
N ASP A 25 2.59 -9.96 -23.40
CA ASP A 25 3.72 -10.78 -23.87
C ASP A 25 4.96 -10.64 -22.97
N ASN A 26 5.30 -9.42 -22.56
CA ASN A 26 6.41 -9.16 -21.65
C ASN A 26 6.21 -9.78 -20.24
N ILE A 27 4.99 -9.84 -19.75
CA ILE A 27 4.67 -10.47 -18.46
C ILE A 27 4.69 -11.98 -18.58
N LYS A 28 4.19 -12.50 -19.72
CA LYS A 28 4.27 -13.91 -20.04
C LYS A 28 5.72 -14.37 -20.14
N GLU A 29 6.58 -13.61 -20.80
CA GLU A 29 8.02 -13.90 -20.89
C GLU A 29 8.69 -13.99 -19.51
N ILE A 30 8.40 -13.02 -18.62
CA ILE A 30 8.92 -13.05 -17.24
C ILE A 30 8.40 -14.29 -16.49
N TYR A 31 7.11 -14.59 -16.64
CA TYR A 31 6.49 -15.74 -15.98
C TYR A 31 7.09 -17.07 -16.49
N ASP A 32 7.23 -17.22 -17.81
CA ASP A 32 7.80 -18.41 -18.43
C ASP A 32 9.29 -18.58 -18.04
N TYR A 33 10.05 -17.46 -17.95
CA TYR A 33 11.42 -17.49 -17.44
C TYR A 33 11.47 -17.99 -15.99
N ALA A 34 10.65 -17.43 -15.11
CA ALA A 34 10.62 -17.84 -13.70
C ALA A 34 10.21 -19.31 -13.54
N LYS A 35 9.30 -19.80 -14.38
CA LYS A 35 8.92 -21.23 -14.42
C LYS A 35 10.04 -22.14 -14.90
N ALA A 36 10.83 -21.69 -15.88
CA ALA A 36 11.96 -22.46 -16.39
C ALA A 36 13.16 -22.48 -15.43
N HIS A 37 13.20 -21.57 -14.47
CA HIS A 37 14.32 -21.38 -13.53
C HIS A 37 13.79 -21.38 -12.09
N GLU A 38 12.91 -22.31 -11.76
CA GLU A 38 12.29 -22.38 -10.41
C GLU A 38 13.33 -22.46 -9.28
N GLU A 39 14.49 -23.04 -9.55
CA GLU A 39 15.61 -23.10 -8.59
C GLU A 39 16.17 -21.73 -8.19
N GLU A 40 16.06 -20.73 -9.07
CA GLU A 40 16.50 -19.35 -8.77
C GLU A 40 15.48 -18.59 -7.90
N PHE A 41 14.25 -19.11 -7.77
CA PHE A 41 13.13 -18.47 -7.08
C PHE A 41 12.59 -19.30 -5.91
N GLN A 42 13.36 -20.28 -5.41
CA GLN A 42 12.90 -21.22 -4.38
C GLN A 42 12.37 -20.54 -3.10
N ASP A 43 12.95 -19.37 -2.76
CA ASP A 43 12.59 -18.60 -1.56
C ASP A 43 11.70 -17.40 -1.86
N VAL A 44 11.23 -17.24 -3.11
CA VAL A 44 10.43 -16.10 -3.55
C VAL A 44 9.10 -16.58 -4.15
N GLU A 45 8.01 -16.19 -3.55
CA GLU A 45 6.68 -16.44 -4.12
C GLU A 45 6.43 -15.49 -5.31
N LEU A 46 6.29 -16.04 -6.52
CA LEU A 46 5.93 -15.27 -7.70
C LEU A 46 4.42 -15.29 -7.93
N LEU A 47 3.78 -14.14 -7.83
CA LEU A 47 2.36 -13.95 -8.11
C LEU A 47 2.13 -13.08 -9.33
N VAL A 48 1.32 -13.56 -10.28
CA VAL A 48 0.79 -12.71 -11.35
C VAL A 48 -0.64 -12.33 -11.02
N GLN A 49 -0.86 -11.05 -10.76
CA GLN A 49 -2.17 -10.52 -10.41
C GLN A 49 -2.84 -9.91 -11.64
N MET A 50 -3.91 -10.56 -12.10
CA MET A 50 -4.71 -10.06 -13.22
C MET A 50 -5.55 -8.87 -12.76
N ARG A 51 -5.37 -7.72 -13.41
CA ARG A 51 -6.11 -6.48 -13.15
C ARG A 51 -6.92 -6.10 -14.36
N TYR A 52 -8.24 -6.14 -14.24
CA TYR A 52 -9.12 -5.72 -15.33
C TYR A 52 -9.10 -4.19 -15.47
N MET A 53 -8.71 -3.68 -16.65
CA MET A 53 -8.52 -2.23 -16.88
C MET A 53 -9.80 -1.41 -16.70
N ASP A 54 -10.94 -2.00 -17.02
CA ASP A 54 -12.23 -1.33 -16.91
C ASP A 54 -12.88 -1.54 -15.52
N ALA A 55 -12.21 -2.29 -14.62
CA ALA A 55 -12.69 -2.41 -13.26
C ALA A 55 -12.67 -1.06 -12.56
N VAL A 56 -13.80 -0.70 -11.99
CA VAL A 56 -13.91 0.52 -11.21
C VAL A 56 -13.28 0.27 -9.86
N LEU A 57 -12.02 0.68 -9.73
CA LEU A 57 -11.29 0.64 -8.46
C LEU A 57 -11.76 1.77 -7.53
N THR A 58 -10.92 2.22 -6.63
CA THR A 58 -11.21 3.38 -5.78
C THR A 58 -11.23 4.68 -6.58
N ASN A 59 -11.87 5.71 -6.06
CA ASN A 59 -11.83 7.05 -6.65
C ASN A 59 -10.51 7.80 -6.37
N ARG A 60 -9.54 7.15 -5.73
CA ARG A 60 -8.21 7.70 -5.40
C ARG A 60 -8.31 9.08 -4.74
N ALA A 61 -9.03 9.14 -3.64
CA ALA A 61 -9.31 10.39 -2.92
C ALA A 61 -9.95 11.47 -3.80
N GLY A 62 -10.79 11.05 -4.76
CA GLY A 62 -11.49 11.94 -5.70
C GLY A 62 -10.66 12.38 -6.90
N SER A 63 -9.46 11.82 -7.11
CA SER A 63 -8.57 12.17 -8.23
C SER A 63 -8.72 11.28 -9.46
N ALA A 64 -9.42 10.15 -9.36
CA ALA A 64 -9.60 9.23 -10.48
C ALA A 64 -10.51 9.82 -11.55
N PRO A 65 -10.06 9.93 -12.82
CA PRO A 65 -10.85 10.57 -13.88
C PRO A 65 -12.20 9.90 -14.15
N ASN A 66 -12.26 8.58 -13.99
CA ASN A 66 -13.47 7.78 -14.23
C ASN A 66 -14.50 7.85 -13.08
N LYS A 67 -14.16 8.49 -11.97
CA LYS A 67 -15.02 8.64 -10.79
C LYS A 67 -15.17 10.08 -10.29
N GLN A 68 -14.89 11.06 -11.12
CA GLN A 68 -14.94 12.48 -10.72
C GLN A 68 -16.31 12.92 -10.21
N ASN A 69 -17.39 12.30 -10.69
CA ASN A 69 -18.76 12.63 -10.31
C ASN A 69 -19.24 11.91 -9.03
N ASP A 70 -18.50 10.92 -8.56
CA ASP A 70 -18.84 10.16 -7.35
C ASP A 70 -18.12 10.73 -6.12
N ARG A 71 -18.49 11.95 -5.74
CA ARG A 71 -17.92 12.67 -4.60
C ARG A 71 -18.84 12.63 -3.39
N LYS A 72 -19.10 11.44 -2.89
CA LYS A 72 -19.79 11.31 -1.60
C LYS A 72 -18.80 11.49 -0.46
N ILE A 73 -19.21 12.22 0.58
CA ILE A 73 -18.44 12.36 1.81
C ILE A 73 -18.51 11.03 2.54
N ILE A 74 -17.36 10.37 2.67
CA ILE A 74 -17.21 9.15 3.45
C ILE A 74 -16.90 9.54 4.89
N ARG A 75 -17.70 9.03 5.84
CA ARG A 75 -17.57 9.38 7.26
C ARG A 75 -16.80 8.36 8.07
N GLU A 76 -16.63 7.15 7.54
CA GLU A 76 -15.86 6.10 8.16
C GLU A 76 -14.38 6.52 8.27
N THR A 77 -13.69 6.01 9.27
CA THR A 77 -12.24 6.21 9.40
C THR A 77 -11.46 5.42 8.37
N CYS A 78 -10.19 5.71 8.20
CA CYS A 78 -9.26 4.99 7.35
C CYS A 78 -8.04 4.58 8.17
N LEU A 79 -7.62 3.33 8.05
CA LEU A 79 -6.51 2.77 8.81
C LEU A 79 -5.15 2.96 8.15
N MET A 80 -5.11 3.20 6.83
CA MET A 80 -3.86 3.34 6.08
C MET A 80 -2.82 4.25 6.76
N PRO A 81 -3.16 5.46 7.24
CA PRO A 81 -2.19 6.31 7.89
C PRO A 81 -1.70 5.83 9.27
N TYR A 82 -2.29 4.76 9.81
CA TYR A 82 -1.88 4.16 11.09
C TYR A 82 -1.05 2.88 10.91
N THR A 83 -1.25 2.19 9.80
CA THR A 83 -0.67 0.86 9.56
C THR A 83 0.35 0.84 8.43
N ASP A 84 0.23 1.77 7.48
CA ASP A 84 1.00 1.76 6.25
C ASP A 84 1.76 3.08 6.07
N MET A 85 2.92 2.95 5.46
CA MET A 85 3.78 4.06 5.10
C MET A 85 3.89 4.11 3.58
N PHE A 86 3.67 5.27 3.01
CA PHE A 86 3.75 5.47 1.57
C PHE A 86 4.87 6.47 1.24
N ILE A 87 5.84 6.01 0.47
CA ILE A 87 7.02 6.80 0.10
C ILE A 87 7.03 6.92 -1.42
N PHE A 88 7.12 8.15 -1.91
CA PHE A 88 7.27 8.44 -3.33
C PHE A 88 8.69 8.16 -3.80
N PRO A 89 8.90 7.98 -5.12
CA PRO A 89 10.23 7.67 -5.66
C PRO A 89 11.30 8.74 -5.37
N ASP A 90 10.90 9.97 -5.13
CA ASP A 90 11.79 11.08 -4.78
C ASP A 90 12.13 11.19 -3.28
N GLY A 91 11.65 10.24 -2.47
CA GLY A 91 11.90 10.20 -1.03
C GLY A 91 10.90 10.99 -0.18
N ARG A 92 9.93 11.69 -0.80
CA ARG A 92 8.84 12.31 -0.04
C ARG A 92 7.88 11.25 0.51
N MET A 93 7.31 11.53 1.64
CA MET A 93 6.39 10.63 2.34
C MET A 93 4.97 11.20 2.29
N GLY A 94 4.06 10.46 1.68
CA GLY A 94 2.64 10.81 1.50
C GLY A 94 1.72 10.13 2.49
N ILE A 95 0.42 10.37 2.34
CA ILE A 95 -0.61 9.81 3.23
C ILE A 95 -0.82 8.32 2.95
N CYS A 96 -1.00 7.94 1.68
CA CYS A 96 -1.34 6.56 1.28
C CYS A 96 -1.22 6.35 -0.23
N CYS A 97 -1.36 5.12 -0.68
CA CYS A 97 -1.31 4.73 -2.10
C CYS A 97 -2.44 5.33 -2.98
N CYS A 98 -3.44 5.98 -2.40
CA CYS A 98 -4.46 6.69 -3.19
C CYS A 98 -3.97 8.05 -3.71
N ASP A 99 -2.83 8.56 -3.24
CA ASP A 99 -2.24 9.81 -3.69
C ASP A 99 -1.29 9.62 -4.87
N ASN A 100 -1.84 9.27 -6.03
CA ASN A 100 -1.03 9.08 -7.24
C ASN A 100 -0.45 10.38 -7.83
N PHE A 101 -0.88 11.53 -7.36
CA PHE A 101 -0.45 12.83 -7.84
C PHE A 101 0.44 13.56 -6.83
N GLU A 102 0.89 12.87 -5.80
CA GLU A 102 1.84 13.36 -4.81
C GLU A 102 1.40 14.67 -4.11
N LYS A 103 0.09 14.82 -3.91
CA LYS A 103 -0.50 16.04 -3.34
C LYS A 103 -0.41 16.13 -1.82
N SER A 104 -0.07 15.04 -1.16
CA SER A 104 -0.16 14.91 0.30
C SER A 104 1.20 14.72 0.97
N THR A 105 2.22 15.45 0.57
CA THR A 105 3.53 15.36 1.22
C THR A 105 3.45 15.74 2.69
N LEU A 106 3.78 14.80 3.57
CA LEU A 106 3.78 14.96 5.03
C LEU A 106 5.19 15.06 5.62
N ALA A 107 6.19 14.50 4.93
CA ALA A 107 7.59 14.56 5.31
C ALA A 107 8.49 14.34 4.10
N ASP A 108 9.77 14.68 4.24
CA ASP A 108 10.82 14.41 3.26
C ASP A 108 11.90 13.54 3.92
N LEU A 109 12.04 12.31 3.45
CA LEU A 109 13.00 11.35 3.99
C LEU A 109 14.44 11.59 3.53
N ASN A 110 14.64 12.49 2.57
CA ASN A 110 16.00 12.93 2.21
C ASN A 110 16.65 13.77 3.32
N VAL A 111 15.83 14.37 4.19
CA VAL A 111 16.30 15.25 5.27
C VAL A 111 15.81 14.84 6.67
N THR A 112 14.77 14.00 6.75
CA THR A 112 14.17 13.58 8.02
C THR A 112 14.26 12.06 8.17
N PRO A 113 14.82 11.54 9.27
CA PRO A 113 14.83 10.10 9.54
C PRO A 113 13.42 9.51 9.55
N LEU A 114 13.28 8.30 9.03
CA LEU A 114 12.00 7.61 8.85
C LEU A 114 11.13 7.58 10.12
N LYS A 115 11.74 7.26 11.26
CA LYS A 115 11.02 7.21 12.55
C LYS A 115 10.48 8.58 12.98
N GLU A 116 11.24 9.62 12.72
CA GLU A 116 10.82 11.00 13.04
C GLU A 116 9.72 11.47 12.09
N ALA A 117 9.86 11.19 10.80
CA ALA A 117 8.85 11.47 9.78
C ALA A 117 7.50 10.82 10.13
N TRP A 118 7.51 9.53 10.47
CA TRP A 118 6.31 8.78 10.87
C TRP A 118 5.63 9.31 12.12
N ASN A 119 6.39 9.87 13.06
CA ASN A 119 5.90 10.43 14.30
C ASN A 119 5.79 11.97 14.27
N SER A 120 5.98 12.58 13.10
CA SER A 120 5.94 14.03 12.94
C SER A 120 4.58 14.62 13.31
N ALA A 121 4.57 15.92 13.63
CA ALA A 121 3.34 16.66 13.91
C ALA A 121 2.35 16.59 12.74
N ALA A 122 2.83 16.59 11.49
CA ALA A 122 2.01 16.46 10.29
C ALA A 122 1.24 15.12 10.28
N TYR A 123 1.91 14.00 10.52
CA TYR A 123 1.27 12.70 10.63
C TYR A 123 0.33 12.57 11.82
N GLN A 124 0.71 13.12 12.97
CA GLN A 124 -0.15 13.12 14.16
C GLN A 124 -1.44 13.92 13.94
N ASN A 125 -1.34 15.09 13.32
CA ASN A 125 -2.48 15.93 12.98
C ASN A 125 -3.42 15.22 11.98
N LEU A 126 -2.86 14.59 10.94
CA LEU A 126 -3.64 13.78 10.02
C LEU A 126 -4.40 12.67 10.74
N ARG A 127 -3.71 11.86 11.55
CA ARG A 127 -4.33 10.76 12.31
C ARG A 127 -5.43 11.25 13.24
N GLN A 128 -5.21 12.36 13.93
CA GLN A 128 -6.24 12.96 14.78
C GLN A 128 -7.45 13.44 13.96
N ALA A 129 -7.21 14.11 12.84
CA ALA A 129 -8.28 14.63 11.98
C ALA A 129 -9.19 13.51 11.46
N ILE A 130 -8.61 12.37 11.01
CA ILE A 130 -9.38 11.26 10.44
C ILE A 130 -9.86 10.24 11.48
N ARG A 131 -9.48 10.36 12.75
CA ARG A 131 -9.79 9.36 13.80
C ARG A 131 -11.28 9.05 13.91
N LYS A 132 -12.13 10.05 13.78
CA LYS A 132 -13.59 9.91 13.84
C LYS A 132 -14.23 9.81 12.48
N SER A 133 -13.64 10.43 11.47
CA SER A 133 -14.18 10.50 10.11
C SER A 133 -13.12 11.01 9.14
N ARG A 134 -13.01 10.40 7.96
CA ARG A 134 -12.19 10.92 6.84
C ARG A 134 -12.54 12.34 6.45
N ALA A 135 -13.81 12.75 6.68
CA ALA A 135 -14.25 14.11 6.39
C ALA A 135 -13.47 15.19 7.15
N GLY A 136 -12.75 14.83 8.21
CA GLY A 136 -11.88 15.73 8.96
C GLY A 136 -10.59 16.14 8.24
N TYR A 137 -10.28 15.52 7.08
CA TYR A 137 -9.08 15.86 6.31
C TYR A 137 -9.42 15.97 4.81
N ASP A 138 -9.11 17.10 4.20
CA ASP A 138 -9.59 17.44 2.85
C ASP A 138 -9.21 16.41 1.79
N PHE A 139 -7.98 15.90 1.83
CA PHE A 139 -7.54 14.85 0.90
C PHE A 139 -8.37 13.57 1.04
N CYS A 140 -8.73 13.19 2.26
CA CYS A 140 -9.42 11.94 2.57
C CYS A 140 -10.95 12.02 2.44
N LYS A 141 -11.50 13.24 2.43
CA LYS A 141 -12.92 13.53 2.54
C LYS A 141 -13.82 12.78 1.56
N TYR A 142 -13.36 12.61 0.33
CA TYR A 142 -14.12 11.95 -0.73
C TYR A 142 -13.53 10.58 -1.12
N CYS A 143 -12.54 10.10 -0.39
CA CYS A 143 -11.90 8.83 -0.69
C CYS A 143 -12.84 7.66 -0.38
N ASP A 144 -13.12 6.83 -1.39
CA ASP A 144 -13.98 5.65 -1.29
C ASP A 144 -13.20 4.35 -1.03
N PHE A 145 -11.92 4.46 -0.72
CA PHE A 145 -11.13 3.28 -0.32
C PHE A 145 -11.72 2.69 0.96
N ILE A 146 -12.18 1.45 0.88
CA ILE A 146 -12.71 0.72 2.03
C ILE A 146 -11.64 -0.27 2.47
N ASP A 147 -11.13 -0.03 3.64
CA ASP A 147 -10.24 -0.96 4.33
C ASP A 147 -11.11 -2.11 4.85
N ALA A 148 -11.07 -3.24 4.17
CA ALA A 148 -11.86 -4.47 4.33
C ALA A 148 -12.37 -4.76 5.77
N GLY A 149 -13.23 -3.89 6.31
CA GLY A 149 -13.93 -4.09 7.57
C GLY A 149 -13.16 -3.83 8.86
N LEU A 150 -11.94 -3.30 8.79
CA LEU A 150 -11.20 -2.92 10.00
C LEU A 150 -11.79 -1.63 10.61
N ARG A 151 -12.06 -1.66 11.89
CA ARG A 151 -12.55 -0.51 12.66
C ARG A 151 -11.46 0.02 13.59
N MET A 152 -11.58 1.28 14.03
CA MET A 152 -10.55 1.90 14.89
C MET A 152 -10.35 1.20 16.23
N ASP A 153 -11.40 0.60 16.78
CA ASP A 153 -11.29 -0.22 17.98
C ASP A 153 -10.43 -1.49 17.76
N MET A 154 -10.34 -1.98 16.51
CA MET A 154 -9.49 -3.10 16.14
C MET A 154 -8.03 -2.68 15.86
N VAL A 155 -7.77 -1.39 15.58
CA VAL A 155 -6.41 -0.89 15.30
C VAL A 155 -5.51 -1.01 16.50
N ASP A 156 -6.00 -0.59 17.67
CA ASP A 156 -5.20 -0.60 18.89
C ASP A 156 -4.78 -2.05 19.24
N ASP A 157 -5.66 -3.02 18.99
CA ASP A 157 -5.36 -4.44 19.18
C ASP A 157 -4.48 -5.00 18.07
N THR A 158 -4.68 -4.59 16.82
CA THR A 158 -3.82 -5.00 15.70
C THR A 158 -2.42 -4.44 15.83
N LEU A 159 -2.25 -3.18 16.25
CA LEU A 159 -0.93 -2.59 16.48
C LEU A 159 -0.21 -3.25 17.65
N LYS A 160 -0.92 -3.55 18.74
CA LYS A 160 -0.38 -4.32 19.88
C LYS A 160 0.04 -5.73 19.45
N ASN A 161 -0.80 -6.42 18.66
CA ASN A 161 -0.51 -7.75 18.16
C ASN A 161 0.63 -7.77 17.11
N LYS A 162 0.73 -6.75 16.25
CA LYS A 162 1.88 -6.62 15.33
C LYS A 162 3.19 -6.40 16.11
N ALA A 163 3.18 -5.60 17.17
CA ALA A 163 4.35 -5.42 18.03
C ALA A 163 4.74 -6.72 18.74
N ALA A 164 3.78 -7.50 19.23
CA ALA A 164 3.99 -8.81 19.85
C ALA A 164 4.47 -9.86 18.82
N ASN A 165 3.90 -9.87 17.61
CA ASN A 165 4.24 -10.82 16.55
C ASN A 165 5.56 -10.49 15.83
N HIS A 166 6.04 -9.24 15.89
CA HIS A 166 7.37 -8.91 15.35
C HIS A 166 8.49 -9.62 16.13
N GLY A 167 8.28 -9.85 17.42
CA GLY A 167 9.16 -10.71 18.24
C GLY A 167 9.06 -12.20 17.87
N ALA A 168 7.88 -12.68 17.51
CA ALA A 168 7.61 -14.08 17.19
C ALA A 168 8.02 -14.48 15.77
N ARG A 169 7.93 -13.58 14.79
CA ARG A 169 8.38 -13.84 13.40
C ARG A 169 9.90 -14.05 13.31
N GLN A 170 10.69 -13.38 14.13
CA GLN A 170 12.13 -13.62 14.18
C GLN A 170 12.50 -15.03 14.66
N SER A 171 11.63 -15.74 15.36
CA SER A 171 11.85 -17.11 15.83
C SER A 171 11.44 -18.19 14.80
N LEU A 172 10.57 -17.88 13.84
CA LEU A 172 10.08 -18.84 12.84
C LEU A 172 10.99 -18.97 11.60
N PHE A 173 11.89 -18.00 11.38
CA PHE A 173 12.82 -17.99 10.24
C PHE A 173 14.28 -18.28 10.63
N ARG A 174 14.54 -18.73 11.88
CA ARG A 174 15.83 -19.30 12.26
C ARG A 174 15.70 -20.82 12.35
N LYS A 175 15.88 -21.49 11.22
CA LYS A 175 16.38 -22.86 11.16
C LYS A 175 17.50 -22.93 10.15
#